data_58600465d94390ca3b37cf391826964b
#
_entry.id   58600465d94390ca3b37cf391826964b
#
_cell.length_a   1.000
_cell.length_b   1.000
_cell.length_c   1.000
_cell.angle_alpha   90.00
_cell.angle_beta   90.00
_cell.angle_gamma   90.00
#
_symmetry.space_group_name_H-M   'P 1'
#
loop_
_entity.id
_entity.type
_entity.pdbx_description
1 polymer ?
#
loop_
_entity_poly.entity_id
_entity_poly.type
_entity_poly.pdbx_seq_one_letter_code
_entity_poly.pdbx_strand_id
1 'polypeptide(L)'
;MENTQDKFSVKKWRTGLTAAANYVVKLVGGCIFIFLVWYALRYTWFIMPGGQEIPLEMHDGIWKNLICVIPVTVLMTVLLLAERELSVNVQQFVSGFSVTAAILWIGGLSLWWVNSAVRVPHGDCAFVYGGASYFLEGNFTFLDGVGGYCSMYPHQLGLIALTELLFLFVGTYNFHAFQLLCVLFAMGIVFAGYLVLREITVSMAAAVIYSLTISCCFPLIFYTSWVYGDVPSIFFAVMAVWMLLRYNRSKRAGWLAGMVFMVTVAMLNRKNTMILIVALCLSVLVSMLRKRDFKLLFATALCALVPWLAYMGIYKMYELRSGYEHYPGIPVVTWIDMGLHEVNGVCGWYDNSAKELYYSVEGDAELTAFFSKQRTVERLRELAENPSDAIQFFKKKVLSQWNMPLYQSLFFGTMYVEEYTPPADSTVSKIGKEYFSAVLSFCDRLQFVIYLGFLFYFLLGIKRDSDILQQVTAVAVIGGFLFSILWEAKARYILPYYVFMFPYATIGYQRMAQAVMTLFGRKGRFKEKDNIIEYRKSA
;
A
#
# COMPACT_ATOMS: atom_id res chain seq x y z
N MET A 1 -32.88 30.80 -27.05
CA MET A 1 -32.79 30.96 -25.57
C MET A 1 -32.82 29.64 -24.80
N GLU A 2 -33.50 28.61 -25.26
CA GLU A 2 -33.56 27.28 -24.64
C GLU A 2 -32.21 26.58 -24.44
N ASN A 3 -31.29 26.78 -25.37
CA ASN A 3 -29.97 26.08 -25.36
C ASN A 3 -28.99 26.59 -24.31
N THR A 4 -29.24 27.75 -23.67
CA THR A 4 -28.36 28.34 -22.64
C THR A 4 -28.76 27.92 -21.23
N GLN A 5 -30.05 27.79 -20.96
CA GLN A 5 -30.57 27.30 -19.66
C GLN A 5 -30.27 25.81 -19.45
N ASP A 6 -30.38 24.99 -20.48
CA ASP A 6 -29.99 23.57 -20.43
C ASP A 6 -28.51 23.35 -20.18
N LYS A 7 -27.63 24.13 -20.84
CA LYS A 7 -26.20 24.07 -20.61
C LYS A 7 -25.82 24.50 -19.18
N PHE A 8 -26.52 25.49 -18.62
CA PHE A 8 -26.30 25.97 -17.26
C PHE A 8 -26.77 24.95 -16.21
N SER A 9 -27.92 24.32 -16.42
CA SER A 9 -28.49 23.25 -15.61
C SER A 9 -27.56 22.03 -15.57
N VAL A 10 -27.10 21.54 -16.72
CA VAL A 10 -26.17 20.41 -16.85
C VAL A 10 -24.82 20.70 -16.18
N LYS A 11 -24.29 21.95 -16.29
CA LYS A 11 -23.04 22.35 -15.62
C LYS A 11 -23.20 22.37 -14.10
N LYS A 12 -24.33 22.84 -13.59
CA LYS A 12 -24.64 22.90 -12.15
C LYS A 12 -24.79 21.48 -11.58
N TRP A 13 -25.45 20.58 -12.29
CA TRP A 13 -25.63 19.19 -11.90
C TRP A 13 -24.27 18.43 -11.81
N ARG A 14 -23.40 18.59 -12.82
CA ARG A 14 -22.06 17.96 -12.85
C ARG A 14 -21.14 18.44 -11.72
N THR A 15 -21.19 19.74 -11.40
CA THR A 15 -20.45 20.28 -10.24
C THR A 15 -21.02 19.75 -8.93
N GLY A 16 -22.33 19.50 -8.86
CA GLY A 16 -22.99 18.87 -7.71
C GLY A 16 -22.53 17.45 -7.49
N LEU A 17 -22.47 16.61 -8.54
CA LEU A 17 -22.01 15.22 -8.43
C LEU A 17 -20.52 15.11 -8.01
N THR A 18 -19.65 15.96 -8.54
CA THR A 18 -18.23 15.96 -8.13
C THR A 18 -18.11 16.39 -6.67
N ALA A 19 -18.90 17.36 -6.22
CA ALA A 19 -18.97 17.75 -4.83
C ALA A 19 -19.47 16.61 -3.93
N ALA A 20 -20.51 15.91 -4.36
CA ALA A 20 -21.05 14.75 -3.65
C ALA A 20 -19.99 13.64 -3.51
N ALA A 21 -19.26 13.32 -4.59
CA ALA A 21 -18.17 12.35 -4.52
C ALA A 21 -17.08 12.75 -3.51
N ASN A 22 -16.67 14.03 -3.49
CA ASN A 22 -15.72 14.53 -2.49
C ASN A 22 -16.26 14.41 -1.06
N TYR A 23 -17.57 14.66 -0.84
CA TYR A 23 -18.19 14.47 0.47
C TYR A 23 -18.26 12.99 0.87
N VAL A 24 -18.56 12.08 -0.06
CA VAL A 24 -18.55 10.64 0.21
C VAL A 24 -17.15 10.18 0.61
N VAL A 25 -16.11 10.54 -0.14
CA VAL A 25 -14.71 10.20 0.20
C VAL A 25 -14.33 10.78 1.57
N LYS A 26 -14.70 12.04 1.84
CA LYS A 26 -14.45 12.69 3.12
C LYS A 26 -15.16 11.99 4.28
N LEU A 27 -16.44 11.67 4.12
CA LEU A 27 -17.26 11.05 5.18
C LEU A 27 -16.81 9.63 5.45
N VAL A 28 -16.73 8.79 4.42
CA VAL A 28 -16.36 7.37 4.56
C VAL A 28 -14.93 7.26 5.11
N GLY A 29 -13.98 7.96 4.50
CA GLY A 29 -12.60 7.97 4.98
C GLY A 29 -12.48 8.56 6.39
N GLY A 30 -13.21 9.64 6.69
CA GLY A 30 -13.27 10.21 8.03
C GLY A 30 -13.76 9.22 9.08
N CYS A 31 -14.86 8.52 8.82
CA CYS A 31 -15.40 7.48 9.73
C CYS A 31 -14.41 6.32 9.95
N ILE A 32 -13.82 5.81 8.87
CA ILE A 32 -12.81 4.74 8.95
C ILE A 32 -11.62 5.20 9.81
N PHE A 33 -11.09 6.40 9.56
CA PHE A 33 -9.91 6.86 10.29
C PHE A 33 -10.21 7.37 11.70
N ILE A 34 -11.43 7.81 12.03
CA ILE A 34 -11.86 8.01 13.42
C ILE A 34 -11.80 6.67 14.18
N PHE A 35 -12.33 5.59 13.58
CA PHE A 35 -12.26 4.26 14.15
C PHE A 35 -10.81 3.79 14.33
N LEU A 36 -9.97 3.84 13.28
CA LEU A 36 -8.58 3.38 13.36
C LEU A 36 -7.74 4.21 14.36
N VAL A 37 -7.87 5.55 14.36
CA VAL A 37 -7.18 6.42 15.31
C VAL A 37 -7.60 6.14 16.76
N TRP A 38 -8.89 5.88 16.99
CA TRP A 38 -9.39 5.53 18.32
C TRP A 38 -8.77 4.24 18.88
N TYR A 39 -8.63 3.24 18.00
CA TYR A 39 -8.02 1.97 18.42
C TYR A 39 -6.50 2.06 18.47
N ALA A 40 -5.84 2.69 17.51
CA ALA A 40 -4.39 2.91 17.53
C ALA A 40 -3.90 3.76 18.72
N LEU A 41 -4.79 4.54 19.35
CA LEU A 41 -4.49 5.26 20.57
C LEU A 41 -4.40 4.35 21.80
N ARG A 42 -5.02 3.16 21.78
CA ARG A 42 -5.27 2.32 22.97
C ARG A 42 -4.72 0.93 22.88
N TYR A 43 -4.52 0.41 21.68
CA TYR A 43 -4.19 -0.98 21.44
C TYR A 43 -3.18 -1.09 20.31
N THR A 44 -2.25 -2.01 20.44
CA THR A 44 -1.32 -2.42 19.38
C THR A 44 -1.48 -3.91 19.13
N TRP A 45 -1.57 -4.27 17.85
CA TRP A 45 -1.52 -5.67 17.43
C TRP A 45 -0.11 -6.01 16.90
N PHE A 46 0.36 -7.23 17.16
CA PHE A 46 1.68 -7.68 16.72
C PHE A 46 1.74 -9.19 16.56
N ILE A 47 2.74 -9.66 15.84
CA ILE A 47 3.11 -11.07 15.74
C ILE A 47 4.55 -11.18 16.26
N MET A 48 4.79 -12.18 17.12
CA MET A 48 6.14 -12.42 17.67
C MET A 48 7.09 -12.90 16.58
N PRO A 49 8.24 -12.25 16.37
CA PRO A 49 9.27 -12.76 15.47
C PRO A 49 9.73 -14.16 15.89
N GLY A 50 9.85 -15.08 14.92
CA GLY A 50 10.23 -16.47 15.18
C GLY A 50 9.17 -17.35 15.85
N GLY A 51 7.95 -16.81 16.07
CA GLY A 51 6.79 -17.57 16.55
C GLY A 51 5.88 -18.05 15.42
N GLN A 52 4.68 -18.46 15.79
CA GLN A 52 3.59 -18.75 14.82
C GLN A 52 2.99 -17.44 14.31
N GLU A 53 2.35 -17.47 13.13
CA GLU A 53 1.66 -16.33 12.53
C GLU A 53 0.32 -16.05 13.25
N ILE A 54 0.38 -15.80 14.55
CA ILE A 54 -0.78 -15.53 15.41
C ILE A 54 -0.73 -14.07 15.85
N PRO A 55 -1.73 -13.23 15.49
CA PRO A 55 -1.80 -11.86 15.94
C PRO A 55 -2.18 -11.78 17.44
N LEU A 56 -1.39 -11.03 18.18
CA LEU A 56 -1.58 -10.76 19.61
C LEU A 56 -1.95 -9.29 19.81
N GLU A 57 -2.77 -9.01 20.81
CA GLU A 57 -3.21 -7.66 21.21
C GLU A 57 -2.51 -7.22 22.50
N MET A 58 -2.09 -5.96 22.54
CA MET A 58 -1.52 -5.31 23.72
C MET A 58 -2.19 -3.96 23.95
N HIS A 59 -2.42 -3.62 25.22
CA HIS A 59 -2.92 -2.30 25.62
C HIS A 59 -1.80 -1.27 25.66
N ASP A 60 -2.06 -0.09 25.10
CA ASP A 60 -1.11 1.03 25.07
C ASP A 60 -1.44 2.10 26.11
N GLY A 61 -0.42 2.81 26.53
CA GLY A 61 -0.59 4.01 27.32
C GLY A 61 -1.00 5.19 26.41
N ILE A 62 -2.24 5.63 26.49
CA ILE A 62 -2.83 6.73 25.69
C ILE A 62 -1.90 7.95 25.57
N TRP A 63 -1.27 8.36 26.68
CA TRP A 63 -0.39 9.53 26.70
C TRP A 63 0.87 9.35 25.85
N LYS A 64 1.38 8.13 25.71
CA LYS A 64 2.57 7.84 24.90
C LYS A 64 2.34 8.16 23.43
N ASN A 65 1.16 7.84 22.91
CA ASN A 65 0.79 8.09 21.53
C ASN A 65 0.42 9.57 21.31
N LEU A 66 -0.33 10.19 22.21
CA LEU A 66 -0.70 11.61 22.11
C LEU A 66 0.52 12.54 22.14
N ILE A 67 1.50 12.28 23.01
CA ILE A 67 2.71 13.12 23.12
C ILE A 67 3.48 13.15 21.80
N CYS A 68 3.49 12.06 21.02
CA CYS A 68 4.23 12.00 19.75
C CYS A 68 3.63 12.90 18.64
N VAL A 69 2.39 13.35 18.78
CA VAL A 69 1.77 14.30 17.86
C VAL A 69 2.33 15.72 18.05
N ILE A 70 2.72 16.06 19.28
CA ILE A 70 3.20 17.41 19.63
C ILE A 70 4.42 17.82 18.81
N PRO A 71 5.51 17.03 18.74
CA PRO A 71 6.68 17.39 17.94
C PRO A 71 6.37 17.63 16.46
N VAL A 72 5.55 16.77 15.86
CA VAL A 72 5.17 16.89 14.45
C VAL A 72 4.35 18.15 14.20
N THR A 73 3.40 18.46 15.08
CA THR A 73 2.55 19.65 14.98
C THR A 73 3.34 20.93 15.20
N VAL A 74 4.20 20.96 16.23
CA VAL A 74 5.06 22.11 16.54
C VAL A 74 6.04 22.34 15.39
N LEU A 75 6.73 21.30 14.93
CA LEU A 75 7.69 21.41 13.84
C LEU A 75 7.01 21.87 12.54
N MET A 76 5.84 21.31 12.18
CA MET A 76 5.06 21.77 11.03
C MET A 76 4.75 23.27 11.15
N THR A 77 4.31 23.72 12.32
CA THR A 77 3.96 25.13 12.56
C THR A 77 5.18 26.04 12.43
N VAL A 78 6.32 25.66 13.03
CA VAL A 78 7.57 26.42 12.96
C VAL A 78 8.07 26.50 11.51
N LEU A 79 8.06 25.37 10.79
CA LEU A 79 8.48 25.33 9.38
C LEU A 79 7.57 26.17 8.48
N LEU A 80 6.25 26.18 8.72
CA LEU A 80 5.31 27.05 7.98
C LEU A 80 5.53 28.52 8.27
N LEU A 81 5.96 28.89 9.48
CA LEU A 81 6.35 30.26 9.81
C LEU A 81 7.67 30.63 9.13
N ALA A 82 8.68 29.76 9.19
CA ALA A 82 9.95 29.97 8.51
C ALA A 82 9.79 30.08 6.98
N GLU A 83 8.93 29.25 6.38
CA GLU A 83 8.64 29.28 4.94
C GLU A 83 8.18 30.65 4.44
N ARG A 84 7.57 31.49 5.29
CA ARG A 84 7.12 32.83 4.93
C ARG A 84 8.27 33.84 4.76
N GLU A 85 9.34 33.63 5.52
CA GLU A 85 10.50 34.54 5.55
C GLU A 85 11.61 34.09 4.59
N LEU A 86 11.60 32.83 4.16
CA LEU A 86 12.64 32.25 3.32
C LEU A 86 12.37 32.54 1.83
N SER A 87 13.44 32.81 1.07
CA SER A 87 13.35 32.90 -0.39
C SER A 87 12.98 31.57 -1.03
N VAL A 88 12.36 31.60 -2.21
CA VAL A 88 11.93 30.40 -2.95
C VAL A 88 13.10 29.44 -3.21
N ASN A 89 14.30 29.97 -3.51
CA ASN A 89 15.50 29.15 -3.75
C ASN A 89 15.91 28.38 -2.49
N VAL A 90 15.86 29.01 -1.32
CA VAL A 90 16.15 28.34 -0.05
C VAL A 90 15.10 27.29 0.27
N GLN A 91 13.82 27.58 0.05
CA GLN A 91 12.74 26.62 0.24
C GLN A 91 12.92 25.38 -0.68
N GLN A 92 13.31 25.59 -1.94
CA GLN A 92 13.60 24.50 -2.89
C GLN A 92 14.81 23.68 -2.46
N PHE A 93 15.89 24.36 -2.05
CA PHE A 93 17.09 23.71 -1.56
C PHE A 93 16.81 22.83 -0.32
N VAL A 94 16.12 23.37 0.69
CA VAL A 94 15.77 22.62 1.91
C VAL A 94 14.86 21.45 1.59
N SER A 95 13.87 21.62 0.71
CA SER A 95 12.99 20.53 0.26
C SER A 95 13.78 19.42 -0.45
N GLY A 96 14.67 19.78 -1.37
CA GLY A 96 15.53 18.83 -2.10
C GLY A 96 16.50 18.12 -1.18
N PHE A 97 17.16 18.87 -0.28
CA PHE A 97 18.09 18.32 0.70
C PHE A 97 17.39 17.33 1.63
N SER A 98 16.23 17.68 2.20
CA SER A 98 15.51 16.81 3.13
C SER A 98 15.09 15.49 2.49
N VAL A 99 14.59 15.50 1.26
CA VAL A 99 14.20 14.25 0.57
C VAL A 99 15.42 13.43 0.17
N THR A 100 16.51 14.07 -0.27
CA THR A 100 17.76 13.36 -0.59
C THR A 100 18.32 12.68 0.66
N ALA A 101 18.34 13.37 1.79
CA ALA A 101 18.75 12.79 3.07
C ALA A 101 17.86 11.59 3.47
N ALA A 102 16.53 11.69 3.29
CA ALA A 102 15.61 10.59 3.56
C ALA A 102 15.86 9.39 2.63
N ILE A 103 16.11 9.61 1.34
CA ILE A 103 16.44 8.55 0.37
C ILE A 103 17.73 7.83 0.78
N LEU A 104 18.79 8.58 1.11
CA LEU A 104 20.07 8.01 1.52
C LEU A 104 19.95 7.28 2.86
N TRP A 105 19.15 7.79 3.79
CA TRP A 105 18.88 7.15 5.08
C TRP A 105 18.16 5.81 4.91
N ILE A 106 17.05 5.78 4.17
CA ILE A 106 16.32 4.54 3.87
C ILE A 106 17.21 3.57 3.10
N GLY A 107 17.96 4.04 2.10
CA GLY A 107 18.91 3.21 1.35
C GLY A 107 20.00 2.61 2.24
N GLY A 108 20.64 3.41 3.08
CA GLY A 108 21.70 2.97 3.99
C GLY A 108 21.21 1.94 5.02
N LEU A 109 20.06 2.20 5.67
CA LEU A 109 19.48 1.25 6.62
C LEU A 109 18.99 -0.04 5.95
N SER A 110 18.38 0.07 4.76
CA SER A 110 17.94 -1.10 3.99
C SER A 110 19.14 -1.94 3.53
N LEU A 111 20.22 -1.30 3.07
CA LEU A 111 21.45 -1.97 2.68
C LEU A 111 22.10 -2.69 3.87
N TRP A 112 22.16 -2.01 5.02
CA TRP A 112 22.62 -2.64 6.26
C TRP A 112 21.73 -3.83 6.63
N TRP A 113 20.39 -3.69 6.54
CA TRP A 113 19.43 -4.74 6.89
C TRP A 113 19.60 -5.97 6.01
N VAL A 114 19.62 -5.84 4.67
CA VAL A 114 19.75 -6.99 3.75
C VAL A 114 21.10 -7.70 3.87
N ASN A 115 22.16 -7.00 4.34
CA ASN A 115 23.45 -7.61 4.59
C ASN A 115 23.54 -8.30 5.96
N SER A 116 22.66 -7.96 6.90
CA SER A 116 22.66 -8.46 8.27
C SER A 116 21.56 -9.49 8.54
N ALA A 117 20.45 -9.44 7.77
CA ALA A 117 19.32 -10.34 7.90
C ALA A 117 19.58 -11.72 7.26
N VAL A 118 18.64 -12.64 7.46
CA VAL A 118 18.69 -13.98 6.86
C VAL A 118 18.71 -13.87 5.33
N ARG A 119 19.63 -14.60 4.70
CA ARG A 119 19.87 -14.56 3.25
C ARG A 119 19.26 -15.76 2.51
N VAL A 120 18.41 -16.55 3.16
CA VAL A 120 17.78 -17.71 2.55
C VAL A 120 16.29 -17.46 2.35
N PRO A 121 15.76 -17.63 1.14
CA PRO A 121 14.34 -17.55 0.89
C PRO A 121 13.58 -18.62 1.71
N HIS A 122 12.45 -18.24 2.28
CA HIS A 122 11.61 -19.15 3.07
C HIS A 122 10.13 -18.86 2.81
N GLY A 123 9.25 -19.82 3.12
CA GLY A 123 7.82 -19.72 2.83
C GLY A 123 7.55 -19.45 1.35
N ASP A 124 6.56 -18.61 1.06
CA ASP A 124 6.17 -18.28 -0.32
C ASP A 124 7.34 -17.72 -1.17
N CYS A 125 8.27 -16.99 -0.55
CA CYS A 125 9.37 -16.42 -1.33
C CYS A 125 10.38 -17.48 -1.80
N ALA A 126 10.49 -18.61 -1.10
CA ALA A 126 11.30 -19.72 -1.55
C ALA A 126 10.76 -20.33 -2.84
N PHE A 127 9.43 -20.43 -2.96
CA PHE A 127 8.80 -20.94 -4.19
C PHE A 127 8.93 -19.96 -5.36
N VAL A 128 8.84 -18.66 -5.13
CA VAL A 128 9.05 -17.64 -6.19
C VAL A 128 10.50 -17.66 -6.67
N TYR A 129 11.43 -17.61 -5.74
CA TYR A 129 12.86 -17.62 -6.02
C TYR A 129 13.30 -18.95 -6.67
N GLY A 130 12.90 -20.10 -6.06
CA GLY A 130 13.16 -21.42 -6.60
C GLY A 130 12.52 -21.60 -7.97
N GLY A 131 11.27 -21.17 -8.16
CA GLY A 131 10.57 -21.24 -9.43
C GLY A 131 11.30 -20.50 -10.55
N ALA A 132 11.77 -19.29 -10.27
CA ALA A 132 12.54 -18.50 -11.25
C ALA A 132 13.85 -19.22 -11.65
N SER A 133 14.56 -19.82 -10.68
CA SER A 133 15.80 -20.54 -10.97
C SER A 133 15.54 -21.84 -11.72
N TYR A 134 14.57 -22.64 -11.26
CA TYR A 134 14.19 -23.91 -11.87
C TYR A 134 13.70 -23.75 -13.31
N PHE A 135 12.88 -22.72 -13.59
CA PHE A 135 12.35 -22.49 -14.93
C PHE A 135 13.45 -22.05 -15.92
N LEU A 136 14.47 -21.31 -15.45
CA LEU A 136 15.66 -21.01 -16.27
C LEU A 136 16.49 -22.26 -16.57
N GLU A 137 16.53 -23.23 -15.66
CA GLU A 137 17.22 -24.52 -15.83
C GLU A 137 16.38 -25.54 -16.61
N GLY A 138 15.16 -25.18 -17.04
CA GLY A 138 14.24 -26.09 -17.77
C GLY A 138 13.47 -27.07 -16.88
N ASN A 139 13.51 -26.88 -15.57
CA ASN A 139 12.73 -27.67 -14.61
C ASN A 139 11.42 -26.95 -14.28
N PHE A 140 10.29 -27.51 -14.70
CA PHE A 140 8.95 -26.92 -14.52
C PHE A 140 8.08 -27.68 -13.51
N THR A 141 8.67 -28.37 -12.53
CA THR A 141 7.93 -29.18 -11.52
C THR A 141 6.92 -28.35 -10.72
N PHE A 142 7.11 -27.04 -10.58
CA PHE A 142 6.13 -26.16 -9.91
C PHE A 142 4.84 -25.90 -10.72
N LEU A 143 4.82 -26.30 -11.99
CA LEU A 143 3.62 -26.30 -12.84
C LEU A 143 2.98 -27.67 -12.95
N ASP A 144 3.63 -28.72 -12.41
CA ASP A 144 3.19 -30.10 -12.59
C ASP A 144 2.17 -30.51 -11.53
N GLY A 145 1.03 -30.98 -11.98
CA GLY A 145 -0.02 -31.58 -11.17
C GLY A 145 -0.66 -30.62 -10.14
N VAL A 146 -1.59 -31.16 -9.37
CA VAL A 146 -2.37 -30.43 -8.35
C VAL A 146 -1.49 -29.88 -7.22
N GLY A 147 -0.36 -30.54 -6.92
CA GLY A 147 0.57 -30.16 -5.86
C GLY A 147 1.58 -29.09 -6.25
N GLY A 148 1.68 -28.74 -7.53
CA GLY A 148 2.59 -27.69 -8.00
C GLY A 148 2.26 -26.34 -7.42
N TYR A 149 3.26 -25.62 -6.91
CA TYR A 149 3.03 -24.31 -6.30
C TYR A 149 2.35 -23.33 -7.26
N CYS A 150 2.81 -23.26 -8.52
CA CYS A 150 2.24 -22.39 -9.53
C CYS A 150 0.92 -22.92 -10.10
N SER A 151 0.64 -24.21 -9.97
CA SER A 151 -0.65 -24.80 -10.30
C SER A 151 -1.73 -24.37 -9.30
N MET A 152 -1.39 -24.27 -8.01
CA MET A 152 -2.28 -23.75 -6.98
C MET A 152 -2.38 -22.22 -7.01
N TYR A 153 -1.27 -21.53 -7.27
CA TYR A 153 -1.14 -20.06 -7.19
C TYR A 153 -0.64 -19.46 -8.52
N PRO A 154 -1.38 -19.65 -9.63
CA PRO A 154 -0.92 -19.22 -10.97
C PRO A 154 -0.63 -17.71 -11.07
N HIS A 155 -1.23 -16.92 -10.21
CA HIS A 155 -0.96 -15.48 -10.16
C HIS A 155 0.48 -15.14 -9.74
N GLN A 156 1.25 -16.07 -9.16
CA GLN A 156 2.66 -15.88 -8.83
C GLN A 156 3.58 -15.94 -10.06
N LEU A 157 3.11 -16.49 -11.17
CA LEU A 157 3.89 -16.57 -12.41
C LEU A 157 4.32 -15.18 -12.92
N GLY A 158 3.55 -14.13 -12.64
CA GLY A 158 3.96 -12.75 -12.95
C GLY A 158 5.24 -12.34 -12.22
N LEU A 159 5.32 -12.59 -10.92
CA LEU A 159 6.50 -12.29 -10.11
C LEU A 159 7.67 -13.21 -10.46
N ILE A 160 7.40 -14.50 -10.69
CA ILE A 160 8.41 -15.47 -11.13
C ILE A 160 9.05 -15.02 -12.45
N ALA A 161 8.25 -14.62 -13.45
CA ALA A 161 8.76 -14.12 -14.73
C ALA A 161 9.65 -12.87 -14.58
N LEU A 162 9.26 -11.94 -13.69
CA LEU A 162 10.10 -10.77 -13.40
C LEU A 162 11.41 -11.16 -12.68
N THR A 163 11.35 -12.19 -11.82
CA THR A 163 12.53 -12.70 -11.13
C THR A 163 13.44 -13.49 -12.09
N GLU A 164 12.87 -14.28 -13.02
CA GLU A 164 13.63 -14.90 -14.13
C GLU A 164 14.38 -13.85 -14.96
N LEU A 165 13.67 -12.76 -15.32
CA LEU A 165 14.29 -11.67 -16.07
C LEU A 165 15.49 -11.07 -15.30
N LEU A 166 15.39 -10.89 -13.99
CA LEU A 166 16.53 -10.45 -13.17
C LEU A 166 17.67 -11.46 -13.21
N PHE A 167 17.36 -12.76 -13.03
CA PHE A 167 18.35 -13.83 -12.95
C PHE A 167 19.09 -14.08 -14.27
N LEU A 168 18.51 -13.72 -15.41
CA LEU A 168 19.23 -13.71 -16.70
C LEU A 168 20.45 -12.76 -16.69
N PHE A 169 20.43 -11.71 -15.87
CA PHE A 169 21.53 -10.74 -15.78
C PHE A 169 22.49 -11.00 -14.63
N VAL A 170 22.00 -11.55 -13.52
CA VAL A 170 22.78 -11.69 -12.28
C VAL A 170 23.10 -13.14 -11.90
N GLY A 171 22.61 -14.11 -12.68
CA GLY A 171 22.74 -15.55 -12.43
C GLY A 171 21.61 -16.12 -11.57
N THR A 172 21.31 -17.42 -11.76
CA THR A 172 20.34 -18.19 -10.98
C THR A 172 20.77 -18.24 -9.50
N TYR A 173 19.79 -18.43 -8.61
CA TYR A 173 20.00 -18.50 -7.16
C TYR A 173 20.64 -17.28 -6.51
N ASN A 174 20.73 -16.15 -7.23
CA ASN A 174 21.25 -14.90 -6.68
C ASN A 174 20.12 -14.03 -6.08
N PHE A 175 19.47 -14.56 -5.02
CA PHE A 175 18.36 -13.83 -4.43
C PHE A 175 18.81 -12.54 -3.69
N HIS A 176 20.09 -12.45 -3.32
CA HIS A 176 20.62 -11.21 -2.76
C HIS A 176 20.55 -10.04 -3.77
N ALA A 177 20.69 -10.31 -5.06
CA ALA A 177 20.47 -9.30 -6.10
C ALA A 177 19.02 -8.78 -6.09
N PHE A 178 18.02 -9.64 -5.83
CA PHE A 178 16.64 -9.20 -5.67
C PHE A 178 16.48 -8.33 -4.41
N GLN A 179 17.13 -8.67 -3.30
CA GLN A 179 17.12 -7.84 -2.09
C GLN A 179 17.73 -6.46 -2.35
N LEU A 180 18.87 -6.39 -3.07
CA LEU A 180 19.48 -5.12 -3.47
C LEU A 180 18.55 -4.30 -4.38
N LEU A 181 17.82 -4.96 -5.27
CA LEU A 181 16.79 -4.31 -6.09
C LEU A 181 15.65 -3.78 -5.21
N CYS A 182 15.25 -4.50 -4.17
CA CYS A 182 14.27 -4.00 -3.18
C CYS A 182 14.78 -2.78 -2.41
N VAL A 183 16.09 -2.69 -2.11
CA VAL A 183 16.69 -1.47 -1.54
C VAL A 183 16.51 -0.28 -2.48
N LEU A 184 16.79 -0.45 -3.77
CA LEU A 184 16.59 0.60 -4.77
C LEU A 184 15.11 1.00 -4.89
N PHE A 185 14.20 0.04 -4.86
CA PHE A 185 12.76 0.33 -4.86
C PHE A 185 12.31 1.04 -3.57
N ALA A 186 12.85 0.71 -2.40
CA ALA A 186 12.55 1.42 -1.16
C ALA A 186 12.99 2.88 -1.23
N MET A 187 14.19 3.17 -1.76
CA MET A 187 14.65 4.52 -2.07
C MET A 187 13.71 5.22 -3.07
N GLY A 188 13.32 4.50 -4.11
CA GLY A 188 12.39 4.96 -5.14
C GLY A 188 11.00 5.29 -4.58
N ILE A 189 10.50 4.53 -3.59
CA ILE A 189 9.22 4.81 -2.91
C ILE A 189 9.28 6.16 -2.19
N VAL A 190 10.37 6.45 -1.48
CA VAL A 190 10.56 7.74 -0.81
C VAL A 190 10.53 8.88 -1.83
N PHE A 191 11.25 8.73 -2.94
CA PHE A 191 11.26 9.73 -4.00
C PHE A 191 9.90 9.87 -4.69
N ALA A 192 9.25 8.77 -5.07
CA ALA A 192 7.93 8.78 -5.72
C ALA A 192 6.85 9.42 -4.84
N GLY A 193 6.84 9.12 -3.53
CA GLY A 193 5.93 9.74 -2.57
C GLY A 193 6.17 11.26 -2.43
N TYR A 194 7.42 11.70 -2.47
CA TYR A 194 7.75 13.12 -2.56
C TYR A 194 7.22 13.75 -3.85
N LEU A 195 7.36 13.08 -4.99
CA LEU A 195 6.80 13.57 -6.25
C LEU A 195 5.28 13.69 -6.20
N VAL A 196 4.56 12.72 -5.59
CA VAL A 196 3.12 12.80 -5.35
C VAL A 196 2.79 14.02 -4.48
N LEU A 197 3.52 14.23 -3.37
CA LEU A 197 3.34 15.38 -2.49
C LEU A 197 3.49 16.70 -3.26
N ARG A 198 4.51 16.81 -4.11
CA ARG A 198 4.81 18.03 -4.90
C ARG A 198 3.75 18.34 -5.97
N GLU A 199 3.01 17.36 -6.45
CA GLU A 199 1.87 17.63 -7.35
C GLU A 199 0.66 18.22 -6.60
N ILE A 200 0.57 18.03 -5.29
CA ILE A 200 -0.55 18.50 -4.46
C ILE A 200 -0.19 19.79 -3.73
N THR A 201 1.01 19.89 -3.17
CA THR A 201 1.51 21.10 -2.45
C THR A 201 2.97 21.39 -2.78
N VAL A 202 3.33 22.66 -2.85
CA VAL A 202 4.71 23.11 -3.08
C VAL A 202 5.42 23.52 -1.78
N SER A 203 4.78 23.30 -0.62
CA SER A 203 5.30 23.69 0.69
C SER A 203 6.61 22.98 1.05
N MET A 204 7.61 23.76 1.46
CA MET A 204 8.86 23.28 2.05
C MET A 204 8.59 22.55 3.37
N ALA A 205 7.72 23.12 4.22
CA ALA A 205 7.36 22.51 5.50
C ALA A 205 6.78 21.10 5.30
N ALA A 206 5.90 20.93 4.31
CA ALA A 206 5.36 19.62 3.98
C ALA A 206 6.46 18.65 3.47
N ALA A 207 7.40 19.11 2.64
CA ALA A 207 8.50 18.29 2.15
C ALA A 207 9.39 17.78 3.30
N VAL A 208 9.73 18.63 4.26
CA VAL A 208 10.55 18.28 5.43
C VAL A 208 9.83 17.26 6.32
N ILE A 209 8.55 17.51 6.67
CA ILE A 209 7.77 16.58 7.52
C ILE A 209 7.58 15.24 6.84
N TYR A 210 7.30 15.22 5.53
CA TYR A 210 7.24 13.98 4.75
C TYR A 210 8.56 13.22 4.85
N SER A 211 9.69 13.89 4.60
CA SER A 211 11.01 13.28 4.62
C SER A 211 11.34 12.69 5.99
N LEU A 212 11.05 13.41 7.07
CA LEU A 212 11.28 12.94 8.43
C LEU A 212 10.39 11.74 8.79
N THR A 213 9.10 11.80 8.47
CA THR A 213 8.17 10.73 8.83
C THR A 213 8.42 9.46 8.03
N ILE A 214 8.66 9.55 6.71
CA ILE A 214 8.94 8.38 5.88
C ILE A 214 10.29 7.72 6.23
N SER A 215 11.28 8.50 6.67
CA SER A 215 12.56 8.00 7.17
C SER A 215 12.43 7.09 8.40
N CYS A 216 11.34 7.23 9.13
CA CYS A 216 10.99 6.41 10.28
C CYS A 216 10.17 5.15 9.92
N CYS A 217 9.86 4.92 8.65
CA CYS A 217 9.06 3.77 8.20
C CYS A 217 9.88 2.47 8.20
N PHE A 218 10.18 1.95 9.39
CA PHE A 218 10.96 0.72 9.53
C PHE A 218 10.33 -0.51 8.84
N PRO A 219 9.00 -0.70 8.77
CA PRO A 219 8.44 -1.79 7.99
C PRO A 219 8.92 -1.82 6.53
N LEU A 220 9.07 -0.65 5.90
CA LEU A 220 9.59 -0.57 4.53
C LEU A 220 11.05 -1.06 4.43
N ILE A 221 11.88 -0.76 5.44
CA ILE A 221 13.27 -1.21 5.52
C ILE A 221 13.31 -2.73 5.70
N PHE A 222 12.55 -3.27 6.66
CA PHE A 222 12.56 -4.70 6.98
C PHE A 222 12.06 -5.56 5.81
N TYR A 223 11.10 -5.08 5.02
CA TYR A 223 10.62 -5.79 3.83
C TYR A 223 11.63 -5.87 2.69
N THR A 224 12.73 -5.13 2.71
CA THR A 224 13.76 -5.24 1.66
C THR A 224 14.49 -6.59 1.66
N SER A 225 14.50 -7.30 2.78
CA SER A 225 15.07 -8.66 2.86
C SER A 225 14.11 -9.75 2.37
N TRP A 226 12.82 -9.45 2.23
CA TRP A 226 11.79 -10.40 1.80
C TRP A 226 11.71 -10.47 0.28
N VAL A 227 12.19 -11.58 -0.32
CA VAL A 227 12.23 -11.80 -1.79
C VAL A 227 10.81 -12.12 -2.31
N TYR A 228 9.98 -11.09 -2.32
CA TYR A 228 8.58 -11.18 -2.75
C TYR A 228 8.14 -9.85 -3.38
N GLY A 229 6.98 -9.81 -4.02
CA GLY A 229 6.54 -8.65 -4.79
C GLY A 229 6.08 -7.42 -4.00
N ASP A 230 6.17 -7.39 -2.66
CA ASP A 230 5.60 -6.30 -1.85
C ASP A 230 6.27 -4.95 -2.13
N VAL A 231 7.58 -4.83 -1.92
CA VAL A 231 8.32 -3.57 -2.12
C VAL A 231 8.29 -3.09 -3.58
N PRO A 232 8.56 -3.97 -4.59
CA PRO A 232 8.45 -3.57 -5.99
C PRO A 232 7.05 -3.06 -6.36
N SER A 233 5.99 -3.77 -5.95
CA SER A 233 4.61 -3.37 -6.29
C SER A 233 4.25 -1.99 -5.73
N ILE A 234 4.68 -1.67 -4.50
CA ILE A 234 4.46 -0.36 -3.88
C ILE A 234 5.16 0.74 -4.69
N PHE A 235 6.42 0.53 -5.09
CA PHE A 235 7.15 1.50 -5.90
C PHE A 235 6.41 1.82 -7.20
N PHE A 236 6.07 0.79 -7.98
CA PHE A 236 5.39 0.98 -9.25
C PHE A 236 3.99 1.57 -9.09
N ALA A 237 3.26 1.22 -8.02
CA ALA A 237 1.95 1.77 -7.71
C ALA A 237 2.02 3.28 -7.37
N VAL A 238 2.97 3.71 -6.53
CA VAL A 238 3.16 5.14 -6.19
C VAL A 238 3.59 5.93 -7.43
N MET A 239 4.48 5.36 -8.27
CA MET A 239 4.87 5.98 -9.54
C MET A 239 3.69 6.15 -10.50
N ALA A 240 2.79 5.16 -10.57
CA ALA A 240 1.57 5.27 -11.38
C ALA A 240 0.67 6.43 -10.91
N VAL A 241 0.49 6.58 -9.60
CA VAL A 241 -0.25 7.70 -9.01
C VAL A 241 0.41 9.04 -9.37
N TRP A 242 1.73 9.15 -9.23
CA TRP A 242 2.44 10.35 -9.63
C TRP A 242 2.25 10.68 -11.12
N MET A 243 2.36 9.69 -12.00
CA MET A 243 2.16 9.89 -13.43
C MET A 243 0.75 10.34 -13.78
N LEU A 244 -0.28 9.83 -13.09
CA LEU A 244 -1.65 10.32 -13.18
C LEU A 244 -1.74 11.82 -12.82
N LEU A 245 -1.17 12.20 -11.68
CA LEU A 245 -1.19 13.59 -11.22
C LEU A 245 -0.41 14.51 -12.16
N ARG A 246 0.72 14.04 -12.67
CA ARG A 246 1.52 14.77 -13.65
C ARG A 246 0.80 14.93 -14.99
N TYR A 247 0.13 13.87 -15.48
CA TYR A 247 -0.77 13.98 -16.63
C TYR A 247 -1.88 14.99 -16.38
N ASN A 248 -2.55 14.90 -15.23
CA ASN A 248 -3.64 15.82 -14.92
C ASN A 248 -3.22 17.28 -15.01
N ARG A 249 -1.97 17.58 -14.68
CA ARG A 249 -1.37 18.93 -14.75
C ARG A 249 -0.86 19.30 -16.15
N SER A 250 -0.11 18.43 -16.80
CA SER A 250 0.62 18.72 -18.05
C SER A 250 -0.13 18.37 -19.32
N LYS A 251 -1.10 17.45 -19.24
CA LYS A 251 -1.87 16.89 -20.35
C LYS A 251 -1.04 16.16 -21.43
N ARG A 252 0.22 15.84 -21.14
CA ARG A 252 1.10 15.09 -22.06
C ARG A 252 0.77 13.59 -22.01
N ALA A 253 0.40 12.99 -23.15
CA ALA A 253 -0.04 11.58 -23.25
C ALA A 253 1.03 10.56 -22.79
N GLY A 254 2.32 10.88 -22.90
CA GLY A 254 3.40 10.00 -22.42
C GLY A 254 3.26 9.61 -20.94
N TRP A 255 2.70 10.49 -20.08
CA TRP A 255 2.45 10.15 -18.69
C TRP A 255 1.36 9.07 -18.52
N LEU A 256 0.39 9.02 -19.44
CA LEU A 256 -0.63 7.98 -19.43
C LEU A 256 -0.05 6.62 -19.83
N ALA A 257 0.82 6.60 -20.86
CA ALA A 257 1.53 5.38 -21.25
C ALA A 257 2.41 4.86 -20.11
N GLY A 258 3.15 5.77 -19.44
CA GLY A 258 3.91 5.44 -18.25
C GLY A 258 3.03 4.91 -17.11
N MET A 259 1.86 5.51 -16.85
CA MET A 259 0.91 5.03 -15.83
C MET A 259 0.46 3.59 -16.11
N VAL A 260 0.08 3.28 -17.36
CA VAL A 260 -0.33 1.93 -17.77
C VAL A 260 0.82 0.93 -17.55
N PHE A 261 2.03 1.28 -17.96
CA PHE A 261 3.21 0.45 -17.74
C PHE A 261 3.47 0.20 -16.24
N MET A 262 3.48 1.25 -15.42
CA MET A 262 3.71 1.13 -13.97
C MET A 262 2.64 0.29 -13.29
N VAL A 263 1.36 0.47 -13.63
CA VAL A 263 0.26 -0.36 -13.10
C VAL A 263 0.45 -1.82 -13.51
N THR A 264 0.86 -2.08 -14.75
CA THR A 264 1.09 -3.45 -15.24
C THR A 264 2.19 -4.14 -14.45
N VAL A 265 3.34 -3.49 -14.28
CA VAL A 265 4.45 -4.07 -13.52
C VAL A 265 4.07 -4.23 -12.04
N ALA A 266 3.33 -3.28 -11.45
CA ALA A 266 2.83 -3.40 -10.09
C ALA A 266 1.91 -4.62 -9.91
N MET A 267 1.00 -4.85 -10.87
CA MET A 267 0.10 -6.01 -10.89
C MET A 267 0.85 -7.34 -11.04
N LEU A 268 1.86 -7.41 -11.92
CA LEU A 268 2.70 -8.61 -12.08
C LEU A 268 3.46 -8.96 -10.81
N ASN A 269 3.86 -7.96 -10.03
CA ASN A 269 4.47 -8.19 -8.71
C ASN A 269 3.45 -8.62 -7.65
N ARG A 270 2.27 -7.95 -7.60
CA ARG A 270 1.25 -8.20 -6.56
C ARG A 270 -0.15 -7.93 -7.09
N LYS A 271 -0.99 -8.97 -7.13
CA LYS A 271 -2.37 -8.89 -7.61
C LYS A 271 -3.25 -7.89 -6.82
N ASN A 272 -2.90 -7.63 -5.56
CA ASN A 272 -3.60 -6.65 -4.71
C ASN A 272 -3.57 -5.21 -5.28
N THR A 273 -2.67 -4.90 -6.21
CA THR A 273 -2.67 -3.63 -6.96
C THR A 273 -3.98 -3.40 -7.73
N MET A 274 -4.79 -4.44 -7.93
CA MET A 274 -6.13 -4.32 -8.54
C MET A 274 -7.02 -3.31 -7.79
N ILE A 275 -6.85 -3.16 -6.48
CA ILE A 275 -7.60 -2.17 -5.69
C ILE A 275 -7.26 -0.74 -6.12
N LEU A 276 -6.00 -0.47 -6.45
CA LEU A 276 -5.60 0.82 -7.04
C LEU A 276 -6.24 1.02 -8.42
N ILE A 277 -6.35 -0.02 -9.26
CA ILE A 277 -7.02 0.07 -10.56
C ILE A 277 -8.49 0.45 -10.38
N VAL A 278 -9.18 -0.19 -9.44
CA VAL A 278 -10.58 0.15 -9.10
C VAL A 278 -10.69 1.61 -8.64
N ALA A 279 -9.78 2.06 -7.77
CA ALA A 279 -9.75 3.45 -7.30
C ALA A 279 -9.48 4.44 -8.44
N LEU A 280 -8.59 4.10 -9.38
CA LEU A 280 -8.35 4.86 -10.61
C LEU A 280 -9.62 4.95 -11.45
N CYS A 281 -10.29 3.81 -11.72
CA CYS A 281 -11.53 3.77 -12.49
C CYS A 281 -12.62 4.66 -11.88
N LEU A 282 -12.87 4.53 -10.58
CA LEU A 282 -13.86 5.34 -9.87
C LEU A 282 -13.53 6.84 -9.93
N SER A 283 -12.28 7.20 -9.66
CA SER A 283 -11.84 8.59 -9.65
C SER A 283 -11.90 9.22 -11.04
N VAL A 284 -11.53 8.45 -12.08
CA VAL A 284 -11.58 8.91 -13.48
C VAL A 284 -13.02 9.06 -13.94
N LEU A 285 -13.92 8.10 -13.63
CA LEU A 285 -15.34 8.21 -13.96
C LEU A 285 -15.97 9.48 -13.36
N VAL A 286 -15.70 9.77 -12.09
CA VAL A 286 -16.13 11.02 -11.46
C VAL A 286 -15.51 12.24 -12.14
N SER A 287 -14.21 12.19 -12.48
CA SER A 287 -13.52 13.26 -13.19
C SER A 287 -14.10 13.53 -14.58
N MET A 288 -14.57 12.47 -15.28
CA MET A 288 -15.23 12.58 -16.60
C MET A 288 -16.50 13.43 -16.58
N LEU A 289 -17.22 13.46 -15.47
CA LEU A 289 -18.39 14.32 -15.31
C LEU A 289 -18.04 15.81 -15.48
N ARG A 290 -16.82 16.20 -15.10
CA ARG A 290 -16.35 17.60 -15.12
C ARG A 290 -15.44 17.90 -16.31
N LYS A 291 -14.45 17.03 -16.57
CA LYS A 291 -13.32 17.32 -17.48
C LYS A 291 -13.46 16.73 -18.87
N ARG A 292 -14.28 15.67 -19.05
CA ARG A 292 -14.47 14.94 -20.32
C ARG A 292 -13.16 14.54 -20.99
N ASP A 293 -12.21 14.04 -20.20
CA ASP A 293 -10.88 13.66 -20.67
C ASP A 293 -10.90 12.19 -21.16
N PHE A 294 -11.26 11.98 -22.42
CA PHE A 294 -11.38 10.65 -23.00
C PHE A 294 -10.04 9.93 -23.12
N LYS A 295 -8.90 10.66 -23.23
CA LYS A 295 -7.57 10.05 -23.23
C LYS A 295 -7.29 9.40 -21.88
N LEU A 296 -7.66 10.06 -20.78
CA LEU A 296 -7.53 9.51 -19.44
C LEU A 296 -8.45 8.32 -19.23
N LEU A 297 -9.71 8.38 -19.71
CA LEU A 297 -10.64 7.26 -19.62
C LEU A 297 -10.09 6.02 -20.37
N PHE A 298 -9.62 6.21 -21.60
CA PHE A 298 -9.02 5.15 -22.40
C PHE A 298 -7.78 4.55 -21.72
N ALA A 299 -6.85 5.39 -21.24
CA ALA A 299 -5.67 4.90 -20.52
C ALA A 299 -6.05 4.14 -19.22
N THR A 300 -7.11 4.56 -18.53
CA THR A 300 -7.61 3.85 -17.34
C THR A 300 -8.18 2.48 -17.70
N ALA A 301 -8.89 2.36 -18.82
CA ALA A 301 -9.32 1.06 -19.33
C ALA A 301 -8.11 0.16 -19.69
N LEU A 302 -7.05 0.73 -20.25
CA LEU A 302 -5.80 0.01 -20.50
C LEU A 302 -5.11 -0.44 -19.20
N CYS A 303 -5.26 0.27 -18.08
CA CYS A 303 -4.73 -0.19 -16.77
C CYS A 303 -5.40 -1.49 -16.27
N ALA A 304 -6.58 -1.84 -16.77
CA ALA A 304 -7.19 -3.15 -16.49
C ALA A 304 -6.82 -4.18 -17.58
N LEU A 305 -6.88 -3.78 -18.84
CA LEU A 305 -6.68 -4.68 -19.99
C LEU A 305 -5.23 -5.15 -20.13
N VAL A 306 -4.24 -4.24 -20.06
CA VAL A 306 -2.84 -4.58 -20.34
C VAL A 306 -2.25 -5.54 -19.30
N PRO A 307 -2.48 -5.38 -17.97
CA PRO A 307 -2.05 -6.38 -17.00
C PRO A 307 -2.69 -7.75 -17.24
N TRP A 308 -3.98 -7.79 -17.60
CA TRP A 308 -4.65 -9.04 -17.92
C TRP A 308 -4.02 -9.74 -19.14
N LEU A 309 -3.76 -8.99 -20.22
CA LEU A 309 -3.04 -9.52 -21.41
C LEU A 309 -1.61 -9.97 -21.06
N ALA A 310 -0.92 -9.25 -20.18
CA ALA A 310 0.41 -9.63 -19.73
C ALA A 310 0.40 -10.97 -18.97
N TYR A 311 -0.58 -11.18 -18.08
CA TYR A 311 -0.76 -12.48 -17.42
C TYR A 311 -1.07 -13.60 -18.42
N MET A 312 -1.99 -13.36 -19.37
CA MET A 312 -2.29 -14.35 -20.41
C MET A 312 -1.05 -14.71 -21.23
N GLY A 313 -0.24 -13.70 -21.59
CA GLY A 313 1.02 -13.91 -22.32
C GLY A 313 2.04 -14.72 -21.50
N ILE A 314 2.18 -14.44 -20.21
CA ILE A 314 3.07 -15.17 -19.30
C ILE A 314 2.60 -16.62 -19.15
N TYR A 315 1.30 -16.86 -18.95
CA TYR A 315 0.75 -18.21 -18.86
C TYR A 315 1.03 -19.00 -20.13
N LYS A 316 0.74 -18.40 -21.30
CA LYS A 316 1.00 -19.05 -22.58
C LYS A 316 2.49 -19.32 -22.83
N MET A 317 3.35 -18.41 -22.41
CA MET A 317 4.80 -18.60 -22.48
C MET A 317 5.25 -19.82 -21.66
N TYR A 318 4.75 -19.98 -20.43
CA TYR A 318 5.12 -21.12 -19.59
C TYR A 318 4.50 -22.43 -20.09
N GLU A 319 3.26 -22.45 -20.59
CA GLU A 319 2.69 -23.63 -21.27
C GLU A 319 3.57 -24.10 -22.43
N LEU A 320 4.00 -23.16 -23.30
CA LEU A 320 4.85 -23.50 -24.45
C LEU A 320 6.25 -23.99 -24.04
N ARG A 321 6.80 -23.45 -22.96
CA ARG A 321 8.13 -23.86 -22.46
C ARG A 321 8.11 -25.18 -21.73
N SER A 322 7.06 -25.45 -20.96
CA SER A 322 6.95 -26.63 -20.08
C SER A 322 6.25 -27.81 -20.72
N GLY A 323 5.34 -27.55 -21.66
CA GLY A 323 4.41 -28.56 -22.18
C GLY A 323 3.25 -28.89 -21.23
N TYR A 324 3.18 -28.27 -20.06
CA TYR A 324 2.08 -28.46 -19.10
C TYR A 324 0.92 -27.51 -19.41
N GLU A 325 -0.30 -28.00 -19.26
CA GLU A 325 -1.49 -27.16 -19.32
C GLU A 325 -1.59 -26.25 -18.08
N HIS A 326 -2.18 -25.07 -18.28
CA HIS A 326 -2.37 -24.10 -17.20
C HIS A 326 -3.52 -24.51 -16.29
N TYR A 327 -3.22 -24.66 -15.00
CA TYR A 327 -4.23 -24.91 -13.98
C TYR A 327 -4.92 -23.59 -13.57
N PRO A 328 -6.25 -23.59 -13.35
CA PRO A 328 -6.98 -22.40 -12.91
C PRO A 328 -6.59 -21.95 -11.49
N GLY A 329 -6.02 -22.86 -10.70
CA GLY A 329 -5.59 -22.64 -9.33
C GLY A 329 -6.72 -22.62 -8.31
N ILE A 330 -6.37 -22.32 -7.07
CA ILE A 330 -7.33 -22.21 -5.98
C ILE A 330 -8.29 -21.04 -6.27
N PRO A 331 -9.62 -21.26 -6.27
CA PRO A 331 -10.61 -20.25 -6.61
C PRO A 331 -10.62 -19.06 -5.65
N VAL A 332 -10.90 -17.87 -6.16
CA VAL A 332 -10.93 -16.62 -5.38
C VAL A 332 -11.90 -16.68 -4.18
N VAL A 333 -13.01 -17.38 -4.31
CA VAL A 333 -14.01 -17.50 -3.24
C VAL A 333 -13.50 -18.21 -1.98
N THR A 334 -12.47 -19.07 -2.09
CA THR A 334 -11.88 -19.73 -0.92
C THR A 334 -11.17 -18.76 0.02
N TRP A 335 -10.61 -17.68 -0.52
CA TRP A 335 -9.99 -16.63 0.29
C TRP A 335 -11.03 -15.77 1.03
N ILE A 336 -12.24 -15.65 0.48
CA ILE A 336 -13.38 -15.01 1.15
C ILE A 336 -13.91 -15.94 2.23
N ASP A 337 -14.08 -17.23 1.93
CA ASP A 337 -14.49 -18.26 2.88
C ASP A 337 -13.57 -18.27 4.10
N MET A 338 -12.27 -18.47 3.90
CA MET A 338 -11.25 -18.39 4.96
C MET A 338 -11.30 -17.06 5.71
N GLY A 339 -11.47 -15.95 4.98
CA GLY A 339 -11.55 -14.61 5.55
C GLY A 339 -12.76 -14.39 6.46
N LEU A 340 -13.79 -15.20 6.43
CA LEU A 340 -15.00 -15.10 7.25
C LEU A 340 -15.01 -16.08 8.43
N HIS A 341 -14.06 -17.01 8.52
CA HIS A 341 -13.98 -17.99 9.60
C HIS A 341 -13.01 -17.56 10.71
N GLU A 342 -13.20 -18.12 11.89
CA GLU A 342 -12.31 -17.97 13.03
C GLU A 342 -11.72 -19.33 13.38
N VAL A 343 -10.41 -19.41 13.48
CA VAL A 343 -9.68 -20.61 13.88
C VAL A 343 -8.77 -20.25 15.06
N ASN A 344 -8.89 -21.00 16.16
CA ASN A 344 -8.10 -20.81 17.38
C ASN A 344 -8.14 -19.36 17.93
N GLY A 345 -9.30 -18.70 17.86
CA GLY A 345 -9.47 -17.32 18.35
C GLY A 345 -8.97 -16.23 17.40
N VAL A 346 -8.49 -16.62 16.19
CA VAL A 346 -7.94 -15.71 15.18
C VAL A 346 -8.95 -15.54 14.05
N CYS A 347 -9.41 -14.33 13.83
CA CYS A 347 -10.50 -14.02 12.92
C CYS A 347 -9.99 -13.79 11.48
N GLY A 348 -10.32 -14.69 10.55
CA GLY A 348 -10.10 -14.55 9.11
C GLY A 348 -8.66 -14.65 8.63
N TRP A 349 -7.72 -15.10 9.46
CA TRP A 349 -6.33 -15.30 9.07
C TRP A 349 -6.12 -16.63 8.35
N TYR A 350 -4.98 -16.76 7.67
CA TYR A 350 -4.60 -17.95 6.94
C TYR A 350 -4.54 -19.20 7.86
N ASP A 351 -5.24 -20.26 7.48
CA ASP A 351 -5.39 -21.50 8.26
C ASP A 351 -5.20 -22.80 7.44
N ASN A 352 -4.72 -22.72 6.22
CA ASN A 352 -4.61 -23.80 5.24
C ASN A 352 -5.93 -24.36 4.68
N SER A 353 -7.09 -23.98 5.20
CA SER A 353 -8.39 -24.58 4.81
C SER A 353 -8.67 -24.52 3.30
N ALA A 354 -8.27 -23.43 2.63
CA ALA A 354 -8.40 -23.30 1.17
C ALA A 354 -7.58 -24.35 0.42
N LYS A 355 -6.37 -24.62 0.87
CA LYS A 355 -5.46 -25.61 0.27
C LYS A 355 -5.94 -27.04 0.56
N GLU A 356 -6.36 -27.32 1.78
CA GLU A 356 -6.90 -28.62 2.19
C GLU A 356 -8.18 -28.95 1.40
N LEU A 357 -9.09 -27.99 1.24
CA LEU A 357 -10.28 -28.19 0.42
C LEU A 357 -9.92 -28.48 -1.04
N TYR A 358 -8.98 -27.73 -1.62
CA TYR A 358 -8.53 -27.93 -3.00
C TYR A 358 -7.94 -29.32 -3.21
N TYR A 359 -7.14 -29.81 -2.27
CA TYR A 359 -6.60 -31.19 -2.32
C TYR A 359 -7.67 -32.26 -2.11
N SER A 360 -8.65 -32.04 -1.24
CA SER A 360 -9.69 -33.03 -0.95
C SER A 360 -10.60 -33.32 -2.16
N VAL A 361 -10.64 -32.41 -3.14
CA VAL A 361 -11.37 -32.56 -4.39
C VAL A 361 -10.42 -32.73 -5.61
N GLU A 362 -9.21 -33.24 -5.37
CA GLU A 362 -8.21 -33.57 -6.40
C GLU A 362 -7.87 -32.38 -7.34
N GLY A 363 -7.96 -31.15 -6.82
CA GLY A 363 -7.65 -29.93 -7.59
C GLY A 363 -8.77 -29.44 -8.50
N ASP A 364 -9.97 -29.99 -8.38
CA ASP A 364 -11.14 -29.48 -9.11
C ASP A 364 -11.53 -28.10 -8.60
N ALA A 365 -11.28 -27.08 -9.42
CA ALA A 365 -11.54 -25.69 -9.08
C ALA A 365 -13.05 -25.37 -8.99
N GLU A 366 -13.91 -26.08 -9.76
CA GLU A 366 -15.36 -25.87 -9.73
C GLU A 366 -15.96 -26.44 -8.45
N LEU A 367 -15.59 -27.67 -8.07
CA LEU A 367 -16.01 -28.27 -6.80
C LEU A 367 -15.47 -27.50 -5.60
N THR A 368 -14.22 -27.06 -5.64
CA THR A 368 -13.63 -26.20 -4.60
C THR A 368 -14.45 -24.91 -4.44
N ALA A 369 -14.77 -24.25 -5.55
CA ALA A 369 -15.57 -23.03 -5.53
C ALA A 369 -17.00 -23.26 -5.03
N PHE A 370 -17.59 -24.42 -5.37
CA PHE A 370 -18.93 -24.79 -4.93
C PHE A 370 -18.99 -24.94 -3.39
N PHE A 371 -18.10 -25.74 -2.81
CA PHE A 371 -18.06 -25.94 -1.35
C PHE A 371 -17.71 -24.66 -0.59
N SER A 372 -16.75 -23.88 -1.09
CA SER A 372 -16.42 -22.60 -0.47
C SER A 372 -17.57 -21.59 -0.50
N LYS A 373 -18.38 -21.57 -1.59
CA LYS A 373 -19.59 -20.72 -1.65
C LYS A 373 -20.62 -21.15 -0.63
N GLN A 374 -20.85 -22.46 -0.46
CA GLN A 374 -21.77 -22.98 0.56
C GLN A 374 -21.35 -22.54 1.96
N ARG A 375 -20.10 -22.80 2.33
CA ARG A 375 -19.53 -22.38 3.64
C ARG A 375 -19.62 -20.87 3.85
N THR A 376 -19.30 -20.08 2.81
CA THR A 376 -19.42 -18.61 2.85
C THR A 376 -20.85 -18.17 3.15
N VAL A 377 -21.85 -18.75 2.47
CA VAL A 377 -23.27 -18.40 2.66
C VAL A 377 -23.76 -18.81 4.06
N GLU A 378 -23.39 -19.99 4.53
CA GLU A 378 -23.72 -20.46 5.88
C GLU A 378 -23.12 -19.52 6.93
N ARG A 379 -21.83 -19.19 6.80
CA ARG A 379 -21.17 -18.26 7.72
C ARG A 379 -21.76 -16.86 7.72
N LEU A 380 -22.12 -16.33 6.57
CA LEU A 380 -22.80 -15.02 6.50
C LEU A 380 -24.18 -15.06 7.17
N ARG A 381 -24.90 -16.19 7.11
CA ARG A 381 -26.18 -16.37 7.80
C ARG A 381 -25.96 -16.40 9.33
N GLU A 382 -24.99 -17.17 9.82
CA GLU A 382 -24.64 -17.21 11.25
C GLU A 382 -24.29 -15.82 11.79
N LEU A 383 -23.46 -15.06 11.05
CA LEU A 383 -23.08 -13.69 11.43
C LEU A 383 -24.28 -12.73 11.41
N ALA A 384 -25.26 -12.93 10.50
CA ALA A 384 -26.47 -12.13 10.47
C ALA A 384 -27.44 -12.47 11.62
N GLU A 385 -27.51 -13.74 12.02
CA GLU A 385 -28.33 -14.19 13.17
C GLU A 385 -27.75 -13.73 14.51
N ASN A 386 -26.42 -13.51 14.60
CA ASN A 386 -25.71 -13.09 15.80
C ASN A 386 -24.93 -11.77 15.59
N PRO A 387 -25.61 -10.60 15.52
CA PRO A 387 -24.94 -9.32 15.22
C PRO A 387 -23.86 -8.92 16.23
N SER A 388 -23.98 -9.30 17.50
CA SER A 388 -22.95 -9.04 18.52
C SER A 388 -21.64 -9.72 18.19
N ASP A 389 -21.71 -11.00 17.81
CA ASP A 389 -20.55 -11.82 17.47
C ASP A 389 -19.94 -11.36 16.14
N ALA A 390 -20.79 -10.98 15.18
CA ALA A 390 -20.36 -10.38 13.92
C ALA A 390 -19.54 -9.10 14.14
N ILE A 391 -20.01 -8.19 14.99
CA ILE A 391 -19.30 -6.94 15.31
C ILE A 391 -17.94 -7.26 15.97
N GLN A 392 -17.89 -8.22 16.91
CA GLN A 392 -16.65 -8.60 17.56
C GLN A 392 -15.67 -9.26 16.59
N PHE A 393 -16.15 -10.18 15.73
CA PHE A 393 -15.38 -10.83 14.70
C PHE A 393 -14.73 -9.82 13.75
N PHE A 394 -15.54 -8.95 13.10
CA PHE A 394 -15.01 -7.96 12.17
C PHE A 394 -14.12 -6.92 12.84
N LYS A 395 -14.39 -6.54 14.07
CA LYS A 395 -13.53 -5.66 14.86
C LYS A 395 -12.14 -6.29 15.05
N LYS A 396 -12.07 -7.51 15.59
CA LYS A 396 -10.80 -8.23 15.78
C LYS A 396 -10.07 -8.41 14.47
N LYS A 397 -10.78 -8.86 13.43
CA LYS A 397 -10.22 -9.06 12.09
C LYS A 397 -9.60 -7.80 11.50
N VAL A 398 -10.29 -6.67 11.55
CA VAL A 398 -9.81 -5.40 11.02
C VAL A 398 -8.63 -4.89 11.82
N LEU A 399 -8.73 -4.90 13.15
CA LEU A 399 -7.67 -4.37 14.02
C LEU A 399 -6.38 -5.20 13.94
N SER A 400 -6.49 -6.54 13.85
CA SER A 400 -5.31 -7.40 13.68
C SER A 400 -4.52 -7.15 12.38
N GLN A 401 -5.12 -6.50 11.40
CA GLN A 401 -4.48 -6.11 10.14
C GLN A 401 -4.03 -4.64 10.14
N TRP A 402 -4.98 -3.72 10.38
CA TRP A 402 -4.77 -2.28 10.26
C TRP A 402 -4.04 -1.68 11.47
N ASN A 403 -4.17 -2.27 12.65
CA ASN A 403 -3.54 -1.77 13.87
C ASN A 403 -2.28 -2.55 14.25
N MET A 404 -1.61 -3.13 13.26
CA MET A 404 -0.33 -3.84 13.41
C MET A 404 0.79 -2.99 12.80
N PRO A 405 1.51 -2.18 13.59
CA PRO A 405 2.42 -1.15 13.08
C PRO A 405 3.67 -1.69 12.37
N LEU A 406 4.03 -2.94 12.60
CA LEU A 406 5.11 -3.64 11.91
C LEU A 406 4.66 -4.33 10.61
N TYR A 407 3.36 -4.46 10.36
CA TYR A 407 2.81 -5.08 9.15
C TYR A 407 3.47 -6.42 8.81
N GLN A 408 3.78 -7.26 9.81
CA GLN A 408 4.51 -8.54 9.71
C GLN A 408 5.96 -8.44 9.19
N SER A 409 6.52 -7.26 9.01
CA SER A 409 7.84 -7.10 8.39
C SER A 409 8.98 -7.76 9.17
N LEU A 410 8.97 -7.66 10.51
CA LEU A 410 9.95 -8.36 11.35
C LEU A 410 9.69 -9.87 11.39
N PHE A 411 8.42 -10.30 11.37
CA PHE A 411 8.09 -11.71 11.29
C PHE A 411 8.73 -12.36 10.07
N PHE A 412 8.50 -11.81 8.88
CA PHE A 412 9.10 -12.32 7.64
C PHE A 412 10.61 -12.07 7.55
N GLY A 413 11.11 -10.94 8.02
CA GLY A 413 12.53 -10.58 7.96
C GLY A 413 13.41 -11.35 8.94
N THR A 414 12.84 -11.98 9.97
CA THR A 414 13.55 -12.73 11.01
C THR A 414 13.07 -14.18 11.15
N MET A 415 12.24 -14.68 10.22
CA MET A 415 11.85 -16.08 10.20
C MET A 415 13.11 -16.96 10.14
N TYR A 416 13.24 -17.83 11.12
CA TYR A 416 14.37 -18.73 11.21
C TYR A 416 14.13 -19.96 10.31
N VAL A 417 15.08 -20.22 9.43
CA VAL A 417 15.25 -21.55 8.84
C VAL A 417 16.32 -22.24 9.68
N GLU A 418 16.11 -23.46 10.14
CA GLU A 418 16.98 -24.17 11.08
C GLU A 418 18.47 -24.15 10.68
N GLU A 419 18.77 -24.18 9.39
CA GLU A 419 20.14 -24.16 8.85
C GLU A 419 20.79 -22.77 8.84
N TYR A 420 20.01 -21.67 9.01
CA TYR A 420 20.50 -20.28 8.85
C TYR A 420 20.01 -19.35 9.95
N THR A 421 19.94 -19.84 11.17
CA THR A 421 19.65 -18.98 12.32
C THR A 421 20.77 -17.95 12.49
N PRO A 422 20.47 -16.62 12.43
CA PRO A 422 21.49 -15.62 12.72
C PRO A 422 22.09 -15.86 14.10
N PRO A 423 23.40 -15.62 14.31
CA PRO A 423 23.99 -15.72 15.64
C PRO A 423 23.14 -14.98 16.67
N ALA A 424 22.96 -15.56 17.86
CA ALA A 424 22.08 -15.01 18.90
C ALA A 424 22.47 -13.59 19.34
N ASP A 425 23.75 -13.26 19.22
CA ASP A 425 24.34 -11.95 19.51
C ASP A 425 24.28 -10.96 18.33
N SER A 426 23.83 -11.42 17.14
CA SER A 426 23.69 -10.54 15.99
C SER A 426 22.65 -9.44 16.24
N THR A 427 22.85 -8.25 15.65
CA THR A 427 21.93 -7.13 15.79
C THR A 427 20.51 -7.48 15.28
N VAL A 428 20.40 -8.28 14.22
CA VAL A 428 19.10 -8.73 13.68
C VAL A 428 18.37 -9.62 14.69
N SER A 429 19.09 -10.56 15.32
CA SER A 429 18.53 -11.41 16.37
C SER A 429 18.09 -10.59 17.57
N LYS A 430 18.86 -9.58 17.98
CA LYS A 430 18.49 -8.65 19.04
C LYS A 430 17.27 -7.79 18.69
N ILE A 431 17.14 -7.32 17.45
CA ILE A 431 15.95 -6.58 17.00
C ILE A 431 14.71 -7.45 17.09
N GLY A 432 14.80 -8.73 16.71
CA GLY A 432 13.68 -9.69 16.78
C GLY A 432 13.34 -10.18 18.19
N LYS A 433 14.22 -9.98 19.19
CA LYS A 433 14.05 -10.48 20.56
C LYS A 433 14.16 -9.34 21.59
N GLU A 434 15.38 -8.90 21.87
CA GLU A 434 15.70 -7.95 22.94
C GLU A 434 15.11 -6.55 22.67
N TYR A 435 15.22 -6.05 21.44
CA TYR A 435 14.74 -4.71 21.05
C TYR A 435 13.36 -4.71 20.42
N PHE A 436 12.71 -5.88 20.30
CA PHE A 436 11.40 -6.01 19.64
C PHE A 436 10.35 -5.05 20.21
N SER A 437 10.24 -5.00 21.55
CA SER A 437 9.28 -4.13 22.23
C SER A 437 9.53 -2.63 21.97
N ALA A 438 10.79 -2.23 21.89
CA ALA A 438 11.17 -0.85 21.59
C ALA A 438 10.84 -0.49 20.13
N VAL A 439 11.15 -1.37 19.18
CA VAL A 439 10.87 -1.19 17.76
C VAL A 439 9.35 -1.18 17.50
N LEU A 440 8.62 -2.11 18.12
CA LEU A 440 7.15 -2.17 18.05
C LEU A 440 6.54 -0.87 18.57
N SER A 441 6.94 -0.43 19.76
CA SER A 441 6.44 0.80 20.39
C SER A 441 6.77 2.06 19.58
N PHE A 442 7.91 2.11 18.90
CA PHE A 442 8.26 3.21 18.01
C PHE A 442 7.36 3.21 16.76
N CYS A 443 7.20 2.05 16.11
CA CYS A 443 6.36 1.93 14.92
C CYS A 443 4.88 2.19 15.22
N ASP A 444 4.39 1.81 16.42
CA ASP A 444 3.04 2.10 16.88
C ASP A 444 2.78 3.60 16.98
N ARG A 445 3.70 4.34 17.60
CA ARG A 445 3.60 5.81 17.66
C ARG A 445 3.62 6.45 16.29
N LEU A 446 4.46 5.98 15.40
CA LEU A 446 4.49 6.46 14.01
C LEU A 446 3.17 6.14 13.30
N GLN A 447 2.64 4.93 13.45
CA GLN A 447 1.35 4.54 12.87
C GLN A 447 0.23 5.47 13.34
N PHE A 448 0.16 5.74 14.64
CA PHE A 448 -0.80 6.68 15.22
C PHE A 448 -0.66 8.08 14.62
N VAL A 449 0.56 8.61 14.52
CA VAL A 449 0.84 9.93 13.90
C VAL A 449 0.38 9.96 12.45
N ILE A 450 0.67 8.92 11.66
CA ILE A 450 0.26 8.87 10.24
C ILE A 450 -1.25 8.74 10.11
N TYR A 451 -1.91 7.91 10.91
CA TYR A 451 -3.36 7.76 10.88
C TYR A 451 -4.09 9.05 11.27
N LEU A 452 -3.62 9.73 12.32
CA LEU A 452 -4.17 11.02 12.74
C LEU A 452 -3.95 12.10 11.67
N GLY A 453 -2.76 12.18 11.06
CA GLY A 453 -2.48 13.08 9.96
C GLY A 453 -3.37 12.81 8.75
N PHE A 454 -3.62 11.54 8.43
CA PHE A 454 -4.50 11.17 7.33
C PHE A 454 -5.98 11.45 7.65
N LEU A 455 -6.40 11.32 8.92
CA LEU A 455 -7.71 11.80 9.39
C LEU A 455 -7.84 13.32 9.19
N PHE A 456 -6.82 14.10 9.54
CA PHE A 456 -6.82 15.55 9.28
C PHE A 456 -6.91 15.85 7.78
N TYR A 457 -6.32 15.05 6.92
CA TYR A 457 -6.48 15.19 5.47
C TYR A 457 -7.96 15.02 5.06
N PHE A 458 -8.67 14.01 5.54
CA PHE A 458 -10.09 13.85 5.24
C PHE A 458 -10.91 15.02 5.77
N LEU A 459 -10.68 15.46 7.00
CA LEU A 459 -11.48 16.49 7.65
C LEU A 459 -11.22 17.89 7.08
N LEU A 460 -9.96 18.24 6.81
CA LEU A 460 -9.51 19.59 6.49
C LEU A 460 -8.93 19.74 5.07
N GLY A 461 -8.39 18.69 4.50
CA GLY A 461 -7.73 18.69 3.19
C GLY A 461 -8.70 18.62 2.03
N ILE A 462 -9.75 17.80 2.15
CA ILE A 462 -10.75 17.61 1.09
C ILE A 462 -11.82 18.69 1.16
N LYS A 463 -11.88 19.52 0.10
CA LYS A 463 -12.88 20.56 -0.08
C LYS A 463 -13.92 20.15 -1.13
N ARG A 464 -15.04 20.88 -1.16
CA ARG A 464 -16.14 20.64 -2.12
C ARG A 464 -15.67 20.63 -3.58
N ASP A 465 -14.73 21.48 -3.94
CA ASP A 465 -14.20 21.67 -5.29
C ASP A 465 -12.86 21.01 -5.55
N SER A 466 -12.37 20.20 -4.60
CA SER A 466 -11.13 19.44 -4.75
C SER A 466 -11.15 18.56 -6.00
N ASP A 467 -9.99 18.42 -6.64
CA ASP A 467 -9.85 17.52 -7.79
C ASP A 467 -9.84 16.06 -7.31
N ILE A 468 -10.82 15.29 -7.72
CA ILE A 468 -10.95 13.88 -7.31
C ILE A 468 -9.72 13.04 -7.71
N LEU A 469 -9.01 13.40 -8.78
CA LEU A 469 -7.80 12.71 -9.20
C LEU A 469 -6.66 12.87 -8.19
N GLN A 470 -6.63 13.96 -7.40
CA GLN A 470 -5.70 14.10 -6.29
C GLN A 470 -6.04 13.22 -5.09
N GLN A 471 -7.23 12.62 -5.08
CA GLN A 471 -7.72 11.77 -3.99
C GLN A 471 -7.66 10.28 -4.32
N VAL A 472 -7.13 9.90 -5.50
CA VAL A 472 -7.11 8.50 -5.96
C VAL A 472 -6.48 7.57 -4.92
N THR A 473 -5.43 8.02 -4.25
CA THR A 473 -4.77 7.27 -3.18
C THR A 473 -5.67 7.12 -1.95
N ALA A 474 -6.39 8.18 -1.56
CA ALA A 474 -7.36 8.10 -0.46
C ALA A 474 -8.52 7.13 -0.79
N VAL A 475 -8.98 7.14 -2.05
CA VAL A 475 -9.98 6.17 -2.54
C VAL A 475 -9.42 4.75 -2.53
N ALA A 476 -8.14 4.55 -2.90
CA ALA A 476 -7.47 3.25 -2.83
C ALA A 476 -7.34 2.74 -1.39
N VAL A 477 -7.01 3.62 -0.43
CA VAL A 477 -6.94 3.27 1.00
C VAL A 477 -8.32 2.86 1.54
N ILE A 478 -9.38 3.59 1.20
CA ILE A 478 -10.76 3.21 1.54
C ILE A 478 -11.12 1.86 0.90
N GLY A 479 -10.77 1.66 -0.37
CA GLY A 479 -10.98 0.39 -1.07
C GLY A 479 -10.25 -0.77 -0.41
N GLY A 480 -9.00 -0.57 0.00
CA GLY A 480 -8.21 -1.55 0.75
C GLY A 480 -8.82 -1.92 2.09
N PHE A 481 -9.36 -0.92 2.81
CA PHE A 481 -10.06 -1.15 4.07
C PHE A 481 -11.33 -2.01 3.84
N LEU A 482 -12.16 -1.66 2.88
CA LEU A 482 -13.38 -2.41 2.56
C LEU A 482 -13.06 -3.84 2.07
N PHE A 483 -12.03 -3.99 1.25
CA PHE A 483 -11.58 -5.29 0.77
C PHE A 483 -11.11 -6.18 1.93
N SER A 484 -10.36 -5.64 2.90
CA SER A 484 -9.84 -6.39 4.04
C SER A 484 -10.92 -6.90 5.01
N ILE A 485 -12.15 -6.39 4.93
CA ILE A 485 -13.28 -6.89 5.72
C ILE A 485 -13.66 -8.31 5.28
N LEU A 486 -13.64 -8.59 3.98
CA LEU A 486 -14.09 -9.87 3.43
C LEU A 486 -12.95 -10.84 3.10
N TRP A 487 -11.80 -10.32 2.66
CA TRP A 487 -10.68 -11.14 2.21
C TRP A 487 -9.93 -11.76 3.40
N GLU A 488 -9.11 -12.80 3.13
CA GLU A 488 -8.12 -13.32 4.09
C GLU A 488 -7.36 -12.20 4.77
N ALA A 489 -7.23 -12.30 6.09
CA ALA A 489 -6.55 -11.28 6.88
C ALA A 489 -5.04 -11.51 6.88
N LYS A 490 -4.29 -10.47 6.48
CA LYS A 490 -2.84 -10.37 6.70
C LYS A 490 -2.43 -8.90 6.79
N ALA A 491 -1.66 -8.55 7.82
CA ALA A 491 -1.23 -7.17 8.00
C ALA A 491 -0.30 -6.68 6.88
N ARG A 492 0.47 -7.57 6.25
CA ARG A 492 1.32 -7.21 5.09
C ARG A 492 0.54 -6.64 3.91
N TYR A 493 -0.74 -7.00 3.76
CA TYR A 493 -1.58 -6.46 2.69
C TYR A 493 -1.94 -4.99 2.90
N ILE A 494 -1.77 -4.49 4.13
CA ILE A 494 -2.06 -3.10 4.50
C ILE A 494 -0.84 -2.18 4.27
N LEU A 495 0.37 -2.71 4.23
CA LEU A 495 1.59 -1.93 4.06
C LEU A 495 1.55 -0.97 2.84
N PRO A 496 1.07 -1.36 1.64
CA PRO A 496 0.96 -0.43 0.51
C PRO A 496 0.10 0.79 0.83
N TYR A 497 -1.03 0.59 1.50
CA TYR A 497 -1.92 1.69 1.90
C TYR A 497 -1.29 2.57 2.96
N TYR A 498 -0.56 1.98 3.91
CA TYR A 498 0.19 2.74 4.92
C TYR A 498 1.22 3.66 4.27
N VAL A 499 2.01 3.14 3.31
CA VAL A 499 2.98 3.94 2.56
C VAL A 499 2.28 5.06 1.76
N PHE A 500 1.14 4.77 1.15
CA PHE A 500 0.33 5.76 0.43
C PHE A 500 -0.15 6.92 1.34
N MET A 501 -0.31 6.69 2.63
CA MET A 501 -0.78 7.71 3.56
C MET A 501 0.25 8.80 3.85
N PHE A 502 1.55 8.55 3.80
CA PHE A 502 2.57 9.51 4.24
C PHE A 502 2.46 10.90 3.58
N PRO A 503 2.38 11.03 2.24
CA PRO A 503 2.21 12.34 1.61
C PRO A 503 0.93 13.04 2.07
N TYR A 504 -0.16 12.31 2.21
CA TYR A 504 -1.47 12.87 2.55
C TYR A 504 -1.60 13.19 4.05
N ALA A 505 -1.03 12.38 4.92
CA ALA A 505 -0.93 12.67 6.35
C ALA A 505 -0.16 13.98 6.59
N THR A 506 0.92 14.18 5.84
CA THR A 506 1.69 15.42 5.87
C THR A 506 0.84 16.65 5.46
N ILE A 507 0.03 16.51 4.40
CA ILE A 507 -0.92 17.56 3.99
C ILE A 507 -1.97 17.80 5.09
N GLY A 508 -2.44 16.73 5.75
CA GLY A 508 -3.36 16.84 6.88
C GLY A 508 -2.80 17.69 8.01
N TYR A 509 -1.57 17.42 8.45
CA TYR A 509 -0.88 18.25 9.44
C TYR A 509 -0.65 19.68 8.97
N GLN A 510 -0.30 19.88 7.70
CA GLN A 510 -0.18 21.23 7.12
C GLN A 510 -1.50 21.99 7.22
N ARG A 511 -2.62 21.40 6.85
CA ARG A 511 -3.95 22.03 6.92
C ARG A 511 -4.39 22.29 8.35
N MET A 512 -4.11 21.38 9.27
CA MET A 512 -4.40 21.56 10.69
C MET A 512 -3.60 22.72 11.29
N ALA A 513 -2.28 22.78 11.05
CA ALA A 513 -1.45 23.88 11.53
C ALA A 513 -1.89 25.23 10.95
N GLN A 514 -2.26 25.29 9.65
CA GLN A 514 -2.80 26.49 9.00
C GLN A 514 -4.12 26.94 9.64
N ALA A 515 -5.02 26.01 9.97
CA ALA A 515 -6.29 26.32 10.65
C ALA A 515 -6.05 26.90 12.04
N VAL A 516 -5.15 26.30 12.83
CA VAL A 516 -4.76 26.79 14.17
C VAL A 516 -4.17 28.20 14.08
N MET A 517 -3.22 28.44 13.17
CA MET A 517 -2.62 29.78 12.99
C MET A 517 -3.66 30.84 12.62
N THR A 518 -4.69 30.47 11.86
CA THR A 518 -5.76 31.39 11.47
C THR A 518 -6.65 31.76 12.68
N LEU A 519 -6.94 30.80 13.55
CA LEU A 519 -7.72 31.02 14.78
C LEU A 519 -7.00 31.98 15.75
N PHE A 520 -5.68 31.91 15.83
CA PHE A 520 -4.88 32.80 16.70
C PHE A 520 -4.53 34.16 16.05
N GLY A 521 -5.31 34.62 15.05
CA GLY A 521 -5.24 35.97 14.52
C GLY A 521 -4.03 36.27 13.62
N ARG A 522 -3.20 35.30 13.33
CA ARG A 522 -2.11 35.42 12.34
C ARG A 522 -2.65 35.27 10.92
N LYS A 523 -3.52 36.21 10.50
CA LYS A 523 -4.02 36.35 9.11
C LYS A 523 -2.88 36.79 8.18
N GLY A 524 -1.89 35.96 7.98
CA GLY A 524 -1.02 36.09 6.81
C GLY A 524 -1.76 35.50 5.60
N ARG A 525 -1.95 36.25 4.53
CA ARG A 525 -2.37 35.71 3.23
C ARG A 525 -1.38 34.59 2.88
N PHE A 526 -1.81 33.34 2.98
CA PHE A 526 -1.06 32.24 2.35
C PHE A 526 -1.11 32.49 0.85
N LYS A 527 -0.03 33.03 0.27
CA LYS A 527 0.14 33.20 -1.17
C LYS A 527 0.39 31.88 -1.88
N GLU A 528 -0.51 30.90 -1.64
CA GLU A 528 -0.42 29.59 -2.28
C GLU A 528 -0.54 29.72 -3.82
N LYS A 529 -1.27 30.72 -4.31
CA LYS A 529 -1.40 30.97 -5.76
C LYS A 529 -0.15 31.61 -6.38
N ASP A 530 0.51 32.52 -5.71
CA ASP A 530 1.64 33.25 -6.27
C ASP A 530 2.91 32.39 -6.29
N ASN A 531 3.18 31.61 -5.24
CA ASN A 531 4.29 30.68 -5.19
C ASN A 531 4.14 29.53 -6.21
N ILE A 532 2.92 29.06 -6.48
CA ILE A 532 2.66 28.06 -7.54
C ILE A 532 2.99 28.64 -8.93
N ILE A 533 2.74 29.92 -9.18
CA ILE A 533 2.99 30.56 -10.48
C ILE A 533 4.51 30.77 -10.66
N GLU A 534 5.22 31.22 -9.64
CA GLU A 534 6.66 31.47 -9.69
C GLU A 534 7.46 30.15 -9.79
N TYR A 535 7.06 29.12 -9.02
CA TYR A 535 7.61 27.77 -9.15
C TYR A 535 7.34 27.15 -10.54
N ARG A 536 6.19 27.49 -11.15
CA ARG A 536 5.84 27.04 -12.51
C ARG A 536 6.71 27.64 -13.61
N LYS A 537 7.36 28.78 -13.37
CA LYS A 537 8.26 29.44 -14.35
C LYS A 537 9.70 28.95 -14.23
N SER A 538 10.10 28.35 -13.10
CA SER A 538 11.45 27.86 -12.81
C SER A 538 11.64 26.35 -12.99
N ALA A 539 10.58 25.59 -13.17
CA ALA A 539 10.54 24.14 -13.43
C ALA A 539 9.98 23.83 -14.84
#